data_816e103233e03663cb54182ce31f03a2
#
_entry.id   816e103233e03663cb54182ce31f03a2
#
_cell.length_a   1.000
_cell.length_b   1.000
_cell.length_c   1.000
_cell.angle_alpha   90.00
_cell.angle_beta   90.00
_cell.angle_gamma   90.00
#
_symmetry.space_group_name_H-M   'P 1'
#
loop_
_entity.id
_entity.type
_entity.pdbx_description
1 polymer ?
#
loop_
_entity_poly.entity_id
_entity_poly.type
_entity_poly.pdbx_seq_one_letter_code
_entity_poly.pdbx_strand_id
1 'polypeptide(L)'
;MNNTARRPKITVSADGKGLVSQAGGLLLAEALRVTGLGRGLSAGLARWRAPRAVHDPGKILSDLVMTLALGGDCLADVAVLRAGPELAGPVASDPVVSRLISALAAEGPRALRAVRQARAAARERAWALAGDRAPGADGSLIPVDIDATIVLAHSEKEKAAPTWKKTYGFHPLAAFADHGAGAGGEALAILLRAGNAGSNTASEHVEVARLALAQLPRRARRQVLIRTDSGGGTHEFLAWLASPGRRLHYSVGMTLTEEMQEAILALPDRVWEPAYDAGGQVRPGAWVAELTGLLDLGGWPAGMRVIVRKERPHPGAQLRFTDINGHRFTAFATGTRRGQLADLELRHRRRARCEDRIRNAKDTGLRNLPLQGFDQNQLWCELVAMASELTAWMQMLALEGPARAWEPKRLRLRLFSAAGRLVRGGRRLRLRLSATWPWAPQLTAAITRLHAYAPG
;
A
#
# COMPACT_ATOMS: atom_id res chain seq x y z
N MET A 1 -23.44 -46.67 -5.41
CA MET A 1 -23.82 -45.31 -4.91
C MET A 1 -22.59 -44.69 -4.26
N ASN A 2 -21.99 -43.67 -4.89
CA ASN A 2 -20.90 -42.92 -4.27
C ASN A 2 -21.43 -42.10 -3.13
N ASN A 3 -21.10 -42.48 -1.89
CA ASN A 3 -21.48 -41.76 -0.70
C ASN A 3 -20.57 -40.55 -0.51
N THR A 4 -20.95 -39.38 -1.02
CA THR A 4 -20.22 -38.11 -0.92
C THR A 4 -20.11 -37.58 0.52
N ALA A 5 -20.81 -38.16 1.47
CA ALA A 5 -20.81 -37.75 2.89
C ALA A 5 -19.59 -38.30 3.68
N ARG A 6 -18.91 -39.33 3.19
CA ARG A 6 -17.74 -39.92 3.87
C ARG A 6 -16.43 -39.36 3.36
N ARG A 7 -15.68 -38.72 4.25
CA ARG A 7 -14.27 -38.39 3.99
C ARG A 7 -13.43 -39.65 4.15
N PRO A 8 -12.42 -39.90 3.28
CA PRO A 8 -11.52 -41.02 3.43
C PRO A 8 -10.73 -40.91 4.75
N LYS A 9 -10.43 -42.06 5.37
CA LYS A 9 -9.48 -42.12 6.50
C LYS A 9 -8.06 -41.97 5.93
N ILE A 10 -7.34 -40.94 6.37
CA ILE A 10 -6.01 -40.61 5.88
C ILE A 10 -4.99 -40.89 6.97
N THR A 11 -3.93 -41.62 6.64
CA THR A 11 -2.72 -41.74 7.48
C THR A 11 -1.76 -40.62 7.14
N VAL A 12 -1.17 -39.99 8.16
CA VAL A 12 -0.25 -38.86 8.00
C VAL A 12 1.16 -39.29 8.38
N SER A 13 2.13 -38.91 7.53
CA SER A 13 3.55 -39.06 7.80
C SER A 13 4.30 -37.79 7.46
N ALA A 14 5.49 -37.58 8.04
CA ALA A 14 6.33 -36.38 7.84
C ALA A 14 7.63 -36.68 7.08
N ASP A 15 7.65 -37.73 6.26
CA ASP A 15 8.81 -38.23 5.52
C ASP A 15 8.88 -37.81 4.04
N GLY A 16 7.97 -36.95 3.60
CA GLY A 16 7.88 -36.47 2.22
C GLY A 16 9.07 -35.59 1.81
N LYS A 17 9.90 -36.10 0.89
CA LYS A 17 11.07 -35.37 0.35
C LYS A 17 10.71 -34.50 -0.83
N GLY A 18 11.29 -33.28 -0.87
CA GLY A 18 11.14 -32.32 -1.98
C GLY A 18 9.75 -31.71 -2.10
N LEU A 19 8.90 -31.85 -1.09
CA LEU A 19 7.59 -31.20 -1.04
C LEU A 19 7.75 -29.73 -0.70
N VAL A 20 7.00 -28.88 -1.38
CA VAL A 20 6.98 -27.42 -1.18
C VAL A 20 5.53 -26.98 -1.01
N SER A 21 5.20 -26.44 0.14
CA SER A 21 3.84 -26.02 0.49
C SER A 21 3.44 -24.65 -0.08
N GLN A 22 4.42 -23.82 -0.42
CA GLN A 22 4.25 -22.46 -0.95
C GLN A 22 5.05 -22.28 -2.23
N ALA A 23 4.85 -23.18 -3.19
CA ALA A 23 5.59 -23.18 -4.46
C ALA A 23 5.39 -21.86 -5.26
N GLY A 24 4.25 -21.20 -5.10
CA GLY A 24 4.00 -19.91 -5.72
C GLY A 24 4.80 -18.75 -5.12
N GLY A 25 5.47 -18.93 -3.98
CA GLY A 25 6.46 -18.00 -3.44
C GLY A 25 7.62 -17.72 -4.41
N LEU A 26 7.85 -18.62 -5.39
CA LEU A 26 8.79 -18.38 -6.49
C LEU A 26 8.46 -17.10 -7.29
N LEU A 27 7.18 -16.72 -7.41
CA LEU A 27 6.80 -15.45 -8.03
C LEU A 27 7.41 -14.22 -7.31
N LEU A 28 7.45 -14.26 -6.00
CA LEU A 28 8.03 -13.17 -5.18
C LEU A 28 9.56 -13.16 -5.31
N ALA A 29 10.19 -14.34 -5.27
CA ALA A 29 11.63 -14.47 -5.46
C ALA A 29 12.07 -13.95 -6.84
N GLU A 30 11.33 -14.30 -7.89
CA GLU A 30 11.58 -13.80 -9.24
C GLU A 30 11.30 -12.28 -9.37
N ALA A 31 10.28 -11.76 -8.72
CA ALA A 31 10.04 -10.32 -8.66
C ALA A 31 11.19 -9.57 -7.96
N LEU A 32 11.73 -10.09 -6.87
CA LEU A 32 12.95 -9.57 -6.22
C LEU A 32 14.13 -9.55 -7.19
N ARG A 33 14.35 -10.62 -7.94
CA ARG A 33 15.42 -10.75 -8.92
C ARG A 33 15.27 -9.74 -10.05
N VAL A 34 14.08 -9.64 -10.63
CA VAL A 34 13.78 -8.80 -11.80
C VAL A 34 13.86 -7.32 -11.47
N THR A 35 13.33 -6.91 -10.32
CA THR A 35 13.34 -5.51 -9.87
C THR A 35 14.69 -5.07 -9.31
N GLY A 36 15.56 -6.01 -8.93
CA GLY A 36 16.85 -5.72 -8.31
C GLY A 36 16.74 -5.29 -6.84
N LEU A 37 15.56 -5.40 -6.21
CA LEU A 37 15.37 -4.99 -4.81
C LEU A 37 16.33 -5.70 -3.86
N GLY A 38 16.48 -7.02 -3.98
CA GLY A 38 17.39 -7.79 -3.14
C GLY A 38 18.85 -7.31 -3.26
N ARG A 39 19.31 -7.05 -4.48
CA ARG A 39 20.65 -6.54 -4.75
C ARG A 39 20.85 -5.12 -4.21
N GLY A 40 19.85 -4.26 -4.39
CA GLY A 40 19.85 -2.90 -3.84
C GLY A 40 19.92 -2.88 -2.32
N LEU A 41 19.17 -3.77 -1.64
CA LEU A 41 19.22 -3.93 -0.19
C LEU A 41 20.59 -4.44 0.27
N SER A 42 21.17 -5.45 -0.39
CA SER A 42 22.50 -5.97 -0.06
C SER A 42 23.58 -4.89 -0.16
N ALA A 43 23.57 -4.11 -1.24
CA ALA A 43 24.49 -2.99 -1.41
C ALA A 43 24.27 -1.89 -0.36
N GLY A 44 23.02 -1.46 -0.16
CA GLY A 44 22.69 -0.38 0.78
C GLY A 44 22.96 -0.71 2.25
N LEU A 45 22.85 -1.99 2.61
CA LEU A 45 23.02 -2.47 3.98
C LEU A 45 24.40 -3.12 4.25
N ALA A 46 25.32 -3.07 3.30
CA ALA A 46 26.65 -3.71 3.41
C ALA A 46 27.41 -3.32 4.68
N ARG A 47 27.27 -2.07 5.15
CA ARG A 47 27.95 -1.58 6.36
C ARG A 47 27.53 -2.30 7.65
N TRP A 48 26.30 -2.87 7.70
CA TRP A 48 25.81 -3.65 8.86
C TRP A 48 26.16 -5.13 8.77
N ARG A 49 26.92 -5.53 7.75
CA ARG A 49 27.42 -6.89 7.63
C ARG A 49 28.66 -7.05 8.50
N ALA A 50 28.58 -7.87 9.53
CA ALA A 50 29.75 -8.19 10.35
C ALA A 50 30.82 -8.93 9.50
N PRO A 51 32.12 -8.76 9.80
CA PRO A 51 33.22 -9.30 8.96
C PRO A 51 33.15 -10.81 8.69
N ARG A 52 32.57 -11.59 9.60
CA ARG A 52 32.40 -13.05 9.47
C ARG A 52 30.95 -13.49 9.35
N ALA A 53 30.04 -12.57 8.99
CA ALA A 53 28.63 -12.90 8.84
C ALA A 53 28.41 -13.84 7.66
N VAL A 54 27.75 -14.96 7.91
CA VAL A 54 27.32 -15.92 6.88
C VAL A 54 26.19 -15.33 6.05
N HIS A 55 25.26 -14.63 6.71
CA HIS A 55 24.07 -14.07 6.07
C HIS A 55 24.25 -12.59 5.74
N ASP A 56 23.88 -12.24 4.52
CA ASP A 56 23.84 -10.86 4.04
C ASP A 56 22.64 -10.11 4.63
N PRO A 57 22.81 -8.87 5.16
CA PRO A 57 21.71 -8.08 5.71
C PRO A 57 20.56 -7.82 4.72
N GLY A 58 20.87 -7.55 3.46
CA GLY A 58 19.86 -7.34 2.42
C GLY A 58 19.07 -8.62 2.11
N LYS A 59 19.74 -9.80 2.18
CA LYS A 59 19.06 -11.09 2.03
C LYS A 59 18.11 -11.33 3.20
N ILE A 60 18.52 -11.03 4.44
CA ILE A 60 17.66 -11.17 5.62
C ILE A 60 16.39 -10.30 5.48
N LEU A 61 16.54 -9.03 5.06
CA LEU A 61 15.38 -8.18 4.84
C LEU A 61 14.51 -8.69 3.69
N SER A 62 15.11 -9.19 2.61
CA SER A 62 14.37 -9.80 1.49
C SER A 62 13.56 -11.02 1.93
N ASP A 63 14.13 -11.86 2.80
CA ASP A 63 13.44 -13.02 3.36
C ASP A 63 12.25 -12.59 4.24
N LEU A 64 12.41 -11.58 5.09
CA LEU A 64 11.31 -11.02 5.88
C LEU A 64 10.20 -10.43 4.98
N VAL A 65 10.56 -9.71 3.92
CA VAL A 65 9.61 -9.16 2.93
C VAL A 65 8.82 -10.27 2.25
N MET A 66 9.49 -11.35 1.83
CA MET A 66 8.80 -12.52 1.27
C MET A 66 7.90 -13.19 2.30
N THR A 67 8.38 -13.35 3.53
CA THR A 67 7.59 -13.93 4.64
C THR A 67 6.30 -13.15 4.87
N LEU A 68 6.36 -11.81 4.93
CA LEU A 68 5.20 -10.95 5.08
C LEU A 68 4.22 -11.09 3.89
N ALA A 69 4.73 -11.11 2.67
CA ALA A 69 3.90 -11.32 1.48
C ALA A 69 3.21 -12.69 1.50
N LEU A 70 3.87 -13.71 2.03
CA LEU A 70 3.31 -15.06 2.20
C LEU A 70 2.36 -15.18 3.40
N GLY A 71 2.26 -14.17 4.27
CA GLY A 71 1.28 -14.10 5.35
C GLY A 71 1.83 -14.18 6.76
N GLY A 72 3.15 -14.13 6.92
CA GLY A 72 3.78 -13.97 8.23
C GLY A 72 3.49 -12.60 8.83
N ASP A 73 3.56 -12.48 10.14
CA ASP A 73 3.29 -11.26 10.90
C ASP A 73 4.25 -11.02 12.08
N CYS A 74 5.30 -11.86 12.19
CA CYS A 74 6.38 -11.69 13.14
C CYS A 74 7.75 -12.14 12.57
N LEU A 75 8.84 -11.84 13.28
CA LEU A 75 10.19 -12.20 12.82
C LEU A 75 10.41 -13.72 12.74
N ALA A 76 9.80 -14.48 13.63
CA ALA A 76 9.96 -15.94 13.69
C ALA A 76 9.34 -16.66 12.48
N ASP A 77 8.37 -16.03 11.80
CA ASP A 77 7.71 -16.62 10.62
C ASP A 77 8.65 -16.83 9.43
N VAL A 78 9.85 -16.25 9.47
CA VAL A 78 10.90 -16.54 8.48
C VAL A 78 11.26 -18.04 8.45
N ALA A 79 10.88 -18.78 9.47
CA ALA A 79 10.98 -20.24 9.52
C ALA A 79 10.26 -20.94 8.35
N VAL A 80 9.20 -20.32 7.81
CA VAL A 80 8.48 -20.84 6.63
C VAL A 80 9.41 -20.92 5.42
N LEU A 81 10.27 -19.93 5.21
CA LEU A 81 11.27 -19.95 4.13
C LEU A 81 12.40 -20.92 4.44
N ARG A 82 12.79 -21.06 5.71
CA ARG A 82 13.82 -22.01 6.17
C ARG A 82 13.43 -23.47 5.91
N ALA A 83 12.11 -23.75 5.90
CA ALA A 83 11.58 -25.08 5.59
C ALA A 83 11.73 -25.47 4.11
N GLY A 84 12.00 -24.48 3.21
CA GLY A 84 12.17 -24.72 1.77
C GLY A 84 13.47 -24.11 1.22
N PRO A 85 14.65 -24.55 1.70
CA PRO A 85 15.93 -23.92 1.37
C PRO A 85 16.28 -24.02 -0.12
N GLU A 86 15.72 -24.98 -0.85
CA GLU A 86 15.92 -25.11 -2.30
C GLU A 86 15.29 -23.96 -3.11
N LEU A 87 14.25 -23.31 -2.56
CA LEU A 87 13.62 -22.13 -3.18
C LEU A 87 14.15 -20.84 -2.62
N ALA A 88 14.35 -20.77 -1.30
CA ALA A 88 14.72 -19.54 -0.62
C ALA A 88 16.24 -19.37 -0.46
N GLY A 89 17.02 -20.42 -0.67
CA GLY A 89 18.45 -20.46 -0.33
C GLY A 89 18.67 -20.48 1.20
N PRO A 90 19.89 -20.20 1.67
CA PRO A 90 20.19 -20.13 3.09
C PRO A 90 19.41 -18.99 3.77
N VAL A 91 18.63 -19.31 4.81
CA VAL A 91 17.81 -18.38 5.58
C VAL A 91 18.35 -18.24 6.99
N ALA A 92 18.46 -17.02 7.50
CA ALA A 92 19.02 -16.71 8.80
C ALA A 92 18.14 -17.26 9.95
N SER A 93 18.78 -17.60 11.09
CA SER A 93 18.06 -17.98 12.31
C SER A 93 17.42 -16.78 13.00
N ASP A 94 16.38 -17.01 13.80
CA ASP A 94 15.63 -15.94 14.48
C ASP A 94 16.53 -15.01 15.32
N PRO A 95 17.54 -15.50 16.08
CA PRO A 95 18.46 -14.61 16.79
C PRO A 95 19.30 -13.73 15.85
N VAL A 96 19.65 -14.21 14.65
CA VAL A 96 20.40 -13.41 13.65
C VAL A 96 19.51 -12.33 13.08
N VAL A 97 18.27 -12.66 12.75
CA VAL A 97 17.25 -11.70 12.26
C VAL A 97 17.02 -10.61 13.32
N SER A 98 16.75 -10.99 14.56
CA SER A 98 16.49 -10.05 15.66
C SER A 98 17.67 -9.10 15.91
N ARG A 99 18.91 -9.63 15.94
CA ARG A 99 20.11 -8.79 16.11
C ARG A 99 20.27 -7.80 14.94
N LEU A 100 20.00 -8.21 13.71
CA LEU A 100 20.07 -7.30 12.57
C LEU A 100 19.03 -6.17 12.70
N ILE A 101 17.79 -6.49 13.03
CA ILE A 101 16.73 -5.46 13.21
C ILE A 101 17.13 -4.47 14.31
N SER A 102 17.67 -4.96 15.42
CA SER A 102 18.15 -4.10 16.52
C SER A 102 19.33 -3.21 16.09
N ALA A 103 20.28 -3.75 15.32
CA ALA A 103 21.41 -2.98 14.80
C ALA A 103 20.98 -1.90 13.78
N LEU A 104 20.02 -2.21 12.93
CA LEU A 104 19.44 -1.24 11.98
C LEU A 104 18.65 -0.15 12.72
N ALA A 105 17.88 -0.50 13.75
CA ALA A 105 17.11 0.45 14.56
C ALA A 105 18.02 1.41 15.34
N ALA A 106 19.15 0.94 15.84
CA ALA A 106 20.13 1.78 16.54
C ALA A 106 20.69 2.92 15.66
N GLU A 107 20.73 2.74 14.34
CA GLU A 107 21.10 3.77 13.37
C GLU A 107 19.88 4.13 12.46
N GLY A 108 18.68 4.16 13.03
CA GLY A 108 17.39 4.24 12.32
C GLY A 108 17.35 5.16 11.11
N PRO A 109 17.68 6.49 11.22
CA PRO A 109 17.62 7.41 10.09
C PRO A 109 18.52 7.00 8.91
N ARG A 110 19.68 6.39 9.19
CA ARG A 110 20.62 5.93 8.17
C ARG A 110 20.14 4.63 7.52
N ALA A 111 19.67 3.67 8.31
CA ALA A 111 19.13 2.42 7.84
C ALA A 111 17.88 2.64 6.96
N LEU A 112 16.94 3.46 7.43
CA LEU A 112 15.73 3.83 6.68
C LEU A 112 16.08 4.49 5.35
N ARG A 113 17.08 5.39 5.31
CA ARG A 113 17.54 6.02 4.08
C ARG A 113 18.05 4.99 3.08
N ALA A 114 18.91 4.05 3.51
CA ALA A 114 19.45 3.00 2.65
C ALA A 114 18.34 2.09 2.09
N VAL A 115 17.42 1.65 2.94
CA VAL A 115 16.26 0.83 2.53
C VAL A 115 15.39 1.59 1.52
N ARG A 116 15.03 2.84 1.80
CA ARG A 116 14.19 3.67 0.93
C ARG A 116 14.86 3.96 -0.41
N GLN A 117 16.18 4.10 -0.46
CA GLN A 117 16.92 4.24 -1.74
C GLN A 117 16.84 2.96 -2.57
N ALA A 118 17.02 1.78 -1.96
CA ALA A 118 16.88 0.50 -2.66
C ALA A 118 15.45 0.29 -3.19
N ARG A 119 14.43 0.63 -2.41
CA ARG A 119 13.02 0.59 -2.81
C ARG A 119 12.74 1.49 -4.02
N ALA A 120 13.20 2.76 -3.97
CA ALA A 120 13.00 3.72 -5.05
C ALA A 120 13.64 3.26 -6.37
N ALA A 121 14.87 2.73 -6.31
CA ALA A 121 15.56 2.19 -7.48
C ALA A 121 14.84 0.96 -8.07
N ALA A 122 14.39 0.05 -7.21
CA ALA A 122 13.62 -1.14 -7.62
C ALA A 122 12.28 -0.76 -8.26
N ARG A 123 11.58 0.24 -7.71
CA ARG A 123 10.33 0.78 -8.30
C ARG A 123 10.57 1.40 -9.66
N GLU A 124 11.59 2.23 -9.80
CA GLU A 124 11.93 2.85 -11.08
C GLU A 124 12.14 1.78 -12.16
N ARG A 125 12.85 0.69 -11.82
CA ARG A 125 13.04 -0.44 -12.71
C ARG A 125 11.73 -1.21 -12.96
N ALA A 126 10.94 -1.51 -11.94
CA ALA A 126 9.67 -2.21 -12.07
C ALA A 126 8.71 -1.48 -13.02
N TRP A 127 8.57 -0.15 -12.85
CA TRP A 127 7.73 0.66 -13.73
C TRP A 127 8.28 0.78 -15.15
N ALA A 128 9.60 0.84 -15.31
CA ALA A 128 10.22 0.83 -16.63
C ALA A 128 9.95 -0.49 -17.38
N LEU A 129 10.06 -1.63 -16.67
CA LEU A 129 9.75 -2.96 -17.24
C LEU A 129 8.26 -3.17 -17.53
N ALA A 130 7.39 -2.53 -16.76
CA ALA A 130 5.94 -2.60 -16.96
C ALA A 130 5.48 -1.84 -18.22
N GLY A 131 6.24 -0.83 -18.67
CA GLY A 131 5.89 -0.03 -19.86
C GLY A 131 4.52 0.61 -19.72
N ASP A 132 3.63 0.36 -20.67
CA ASP A 132 2.27 0.90 -20.71
C ASP A 132 1.37 0.45 -19.55
N ARG A 133 1.79 -0.57 -18.79
CA ARG A 133 1.08 -1.01 -17.58
C ARG A 133 1.48 -0.25 -16.31
N ALA A 134 2.50 0.59 -16.38
CA ALA A 134 2.93 1.40 -15.25
C ALA A 134 1.96 2.55 -14.97
N PRO A 135 1.79 2.99 -13.71
CA PRO A 135 0.97 4.15 -13.39
C PRO A 135 1.42 5.40 -14.14
N GLY A 136 0.45 6.12 -14.75
CA GLY A 136 0.70 7.36 -15.49
C GLY A 136 1.43 7.18 -16.83
N ALA A 137 1.57 5.95 -17.35
CA ALA A 137 2.19 5.70 -18.65
C ALA A 137 1.42 6.35 -19.81
N ASP A 138 0.10 6.47 -19.66
CA ASP A 138 -0.82 7.15 -20.59
C ASP A 138 -0.82 8.68 -20.46
N GLY A 139 0.04 9.26 -19.63
CA GLY A 139 0.08 10.69 -19.33
C GLY A 139 -0.93 11.13 -18.26
N SER A 140 -1.72 10.22 -17.69
CA SER A 140 -2.65 10.53 -16.61
C SER A 140 -1.92 10.89 -15.31
N LEU A 141 -2.64 11.60 -14.43
CA LEU A 141 -2.13 11.88 -13.08
C LEU A 141 -2.03 10.57 -12.29
N ILE A 142 -0.95 10.45 -11.53
CA ILE A 142 -0.72 9.35 -10.59
C ILE A 142 -1.29 9.75 -9.23
N PRO A 143 -2.40 9.15 -8.79
CA PRO A 143 -2.94 9.45 -7.47
C PRO A 143 -2.05 8.88 -6.39
N VAL A 144 -1.72 9.72 -5.42
CA VAL A 144 -1.04 9.34 -4.18
C VAL A 144 -2.00 9.67 -3.04
N ASP A 145 -2.58 8.63 -2.47
CA ASP A 145 -3.53 8.73 -1.37
C ASP A 145 -2.79 8.69 -0.05
N ILE A 146 -3.05 9.67 0.82
CA ILE A 146 -2.51 9.72 2.17
C ILE A 146 -3.67 9.55 3.16
N ASP A 147 -3.54 8.61 4.08
CA ASP A 147 -4.55 8.34 5.09
C ASP A 147 -3.91 7.71 6.34
N ALA A 148 -4.53 7.91 7.48
CA ALA A 148 -4.11 7.36 8.75
C ALA A 148 -4.90 6.11 9.13
N THR A 149 -4.26 5.22 9.90
CA THR A 149 -4.96 4.03 10.41
C THR A 149 -4.53 3.73 11.83
N ILE A 150 -5.42 3.14 12.62
CA ILE A 150 -5.08 2.66 13.96
C ILE A 150 -4.52 1.23 13.84
N VAL A 151 -3.42 0.99 14.55
CA VAL A 151 -2.84 -0.33 14.78
C VAL A 151 -2.86 -0.60 16.28
N LEU A 152 -3.58 -1.64 16.69
CA LEU A 152 -3.73 -1.99 18.10
C LEU A 152 -2.43 -2.58 18.65
N ALA A 153 -2.12 -2.27 19.91
CA ALA A 153 -1.10 -2.93 20.69
C ALA A 153 -1.77 -3.57 21.92
N HIS A 154 -1.41 -4.84 22.15
CA HIS A 154 -1.92 -5.60 23.32
C HIS A 154 -0.95 -5.64 24.48
N SER A 155 0.17 -4.94 24.37
CA SER A 155 1.19 -4.81 25.40
C SER A 155 1.79 -3.41 25.36
N GLU A 156 2.42 -3.00 26.45
CA GLU A 156 3.20 -1.78 26.51
C GLU A 156 4.40 -1.88 25.56
N LYS A 157 4.39 -1.03 24.53
CA LYS A 157 5.47 -0.87 23.55
C LYS A 157 5.86 0.59 23.54
N GLU A 158 7.10 0.86 23.20
CA GLU A 158 7.60 2.23 23.15
C GLU A 158 6.70 3.13 22.26
N LYS A 159 6.18 4.21 22.83
CA LYS A 159 5.24 5.17 22.22
C LYS A 159 3.85 4.62 21.85
N ALA A 160 3.51 3.40 22.27
CA ALA A 160 2.09 3.00 22.24
C ALA A 160 1.29 3.88 23.21
N ALA A 161 0.11 4.33 22.78
CA ALA A 161 -0.67 5.30 23.54
C ALA A 161 -2.18 5.12 23.27
N PRO A 162 -3.07 5.65 24.15
CA PRO A 162 -4.50 5.70 23.89
C PRO A 162 -4.80 6.43 22.56
N THR A 163 -5.70 5.87 21.77
CA THR A 163 -6.12 6.43 20.48
C THR A 163 -7.43 7.21 20.64
N TRP A 164 -7.75 8.06 19.68
CA TRP A 164 -9.02 8.79 19.65
C TRP A 164 -10.28 7.86 19.59
N LYS A 165 -10.12 6.60 19.15
CA LYS A 165 -11.20 5.59 19.19
C LYS A 165 -11.30 4.85 20.54
N LYS A 166 -10.68 5.36 21.61
CA LYS A 166 -10.64 4.73 22.93
C LYS A 166 -10.04 3.31 22.90
N THR A 167 -9.08 3.07 22.00
CA THR A 167 -8.26 1.87 21.94
C THR A 167 -6.81 2.24 22.31
N TYR A 168 -5.92 1.25 22.41
CA TYR A 168 -4.51 1.47 22.74
C TYR A 168 -3.62 0.98 21.60
N GLY A 169 -2.61 1.75 21.22
CA GLY A 169 -1.68 1.33 20.16
C GLY A 169 -1.00 2.49 19.45
N PHE A 170 -1.01 2.44 18.13
CA PHE A 170 -0.33 3.37 17.23
C PHE A 170 -1.29 3.94 16.19
N HIS A 171 -0.92 5.10 15.62
CA HIS A 171 -1.71 5.79 14.59
C HIS A 171 -0.84 6.16 13.37
N PRO A 172 -0.27 5.15 12.64
CA PRO A 172 0.57 5.42 11.48
C PRO A 172 -0.19 6.19 10.40
N LEU A 173 0.56 7.08 9.72
CA LEU A 173 0.14 7.80 8.52
C LEU A 173 0.81 7.16 7.31
N ALA A 174 0.03 6.76 6.31
CA ALA A 174 0.52 6.01 5.17
C ALA A 174 0.18 6.71 3.84
N ALA A 175 1.06 6.56 2.85
CA ALA A 175 0.86 7.03 1.49
C ALA A 175 0.93 5.86 0.51
N PHE A 176 -0.04 5.80 -0.42
CA PHE A 176 -0.15 4.75 -1.42
C PHE A 176 -0.28 5.34 -2.82
N ALA A 177 0.44 4.77 -3.81
CA ALA A 177 0.13 5.02 -5.21
C ALA A 177 -1.05 4.14 -5.64
N ASP A 178 -2.07 4.76 -6.23
CA ASP A 178 -3.20 4.06 -6.83
C ASP A 178 -2.90 3.74 -8.30
N HIS A 179 -2.89 2.46 -8.66
CA HIS A 179 -2.65 2.01 -10.04
C HIS A 179 -3.91 2.05 -10.93
N GLY A 180 -4.98 2.63 -10.44
CA GLY A 180 -6.23 2.77 -11.19
C GLY A 180 -7.21 1.61 -11.04
N ALA A 181 -8.27 1.64 -11.85
CA ALA A 181 -9.30 0.61 -11.85
C ALA A 181 -8.75 -0.72 -12.38
N GLY A 182 -9.10 -1.83 -11.72
CA GLY A 182 -8.66 -3.17 -12.13
C GLY A 182 -7.18 -3.48 -11.86
N ALA A 183 -6.50 -2.64 -11.11
CA ALA A 183 -5.12 -2.85 -10.70
C ALA A 183 -4.95 -2.69 -9.18
N GLY A 184 -3.79 -3.06 -8.68
CA GLY A 184 -3.42 -2.93 -7.29
C GLY A 184 -3.05 -1.49 -6.89
N GLY A 185 -2.10 -1.37 -6.00
CA GLY A 185 -1.48 -0.12 -5.56
C GLY A 185 -0.25 -0.46 -4.73
N GLU A 186 0.61 0.52 -4.54
CA GLU A 186 1.89 0.38 -3.84
C GLU A 186 1.93 1.23 -2.59
N ALA A 187 2.48 0.70 -1.49
CA ALA A 187 2.78 1.50 -0.32
C ALA A 187 4.06 2.32 -0.57
N LEU A 188 3.93 3.65 -0.67
CA LEU A 188 5.08 4.53 -0.88
C LEU A 188 5.78 4.89 0.42
N ALA A 189 5.01 5.18 1.47
CA ALA A 189 5.53 5.51 2.79
C ALA A 189 4.57 5.06 3.88
N ILE A 190 5.09 4.63 5.02
CA ILE A 190 4.35 4.40 6.25
C ILE A 190 5.15 5.04 7.38
N LEU A 191 4.66 6.16 7.89
CA LEU A 191 5.24 6.86 9.03
C LEU A 191 4.55 6.36 10.31
N LEU A 192 5.31 5.69 11.16
CA LEU A 192 4.81 5.25 12.45
C LEU A 192 4.63 6.45 13.38
N ARG A 193 3.52 6.52 14.08
CA ARG A 193 3.19 7.58 15.03
C ARG A 193 2.63 6.99 16.31
N ALA A 194 2.78 7.70 17.42
CA ALA A 194 2.14 7.34 18.68
C ALA A 194 0.60 7.25 18.52
N GLY A 195 -0.07 6.47 19.35
CA GLY A 195 -1.53 6.28 19.28
C GLY A 195 -2.34 7.56 19.43
N ASN A 196 -1.82 8.52 20.21
CA ASN A 196 -2.41 9.83 20.45
C ASN A 196 -1.98 10.92 19.45
N ALA A 197 -1.29 10.56 18.35
CA ALA A 197 -0.93 11.50 17.29
C ALA A 197 -2.17 12.14 16.68
N GLY A 198 -2.13 13.46 16.48
CA GLY A 198 -3.23 14.22 15.89
C GLY A 198 -3.53 13.80 14.44
N SER A 199 -4.80 13.87 14.06
CA SER A 199 -5.19 13.61 12.67
C SER A 199 -4.74 14.71 11.70
N ASN A 200 -4.64 15.96 12.17
CA ASN A 200 -4.43 17.15 11.35
C ASN A 200 -3.02 17.76 11.53
N THR A 201 -2.00 16.94 11.81
CA THR A 201 -0.62 17.42 11.96
C THR A 201 0.00 17.70 10.59
N ALA A 202 0.06 18.97 10.21
CA ALA A 202 0.54 19.41 8.89
C ALA A 202 1.98 18.94 8.60
N SER A 203 2.88 19.04 9.58
CA SER A 203 4.29 18.62 9.43
C SER A 203 4.43 17.16 9.09
N GLU A 204 3.61 16.28 9.68
CA GLU A 204 3.62 14.84 9.40
C GLU A 204 3.04 14.52 8.02
N HIS A 205 1.99 15.23 7.59
CA HIS A 205 1.47 15.13 6.23
C HIS A 205 2.52 15.55 5.19
N VAL A 206 3.25 16.63 5.44
CA VAL A 206 4.38 17.08 4.61
C VAL A 206 5.48 16.04 4.58
N GLU A 207 5.84 15.45 5.72
CA GLU A 207 6.87 14.42 5.80
C GLU A 207 6.49 13.18 4.99
N VAL A 208 5.28 12.65 5.19
CA VAL A 208 4.80 11.48 4.44
C VAL A 208 4.71 11.76 2.95
N ALA A 209 4.24 12.96 2.56
CA ALA A 209 4.20 13.36 1.15
C ALA A 209 5.62 13.44 0.54
N ARG A 210 6.60 14.00 1.25
CA ARG A 210 8.01 14.02 0.82
C ARG A 210 8.58 12.62 0.66
N LEU A 211 8.34 11.75 1.63
CA LEU A 211 8.78 10.35 1.58
C LEU A 211 8.15 9.63 0.39
N ALA A 212 6.85 9.80 0.16
CA ALA A 212 6.14 9.20 -0.96
C ALA A 212 6.67 9.70 -2.32
N LEU A 213 6.84 11.00 -2.48
CA LEU A 213 7.39 11.60 -3.70
C LEU A 213 8.83 11.12 -3.97
N ALA A 214 9.64 10.94 -2.93
CA ALA A 214 10.99 10.42 -3.06
C ALA A 214 11.02 8.98 -3.59
N GLN A 215 9.96 8.20 -3.35
CA GLN A 215 9.83 6.83 -3.86
C GLN A 215 9.45 6.76 -5.34
N LEU A 216 8.80 7.78 -5.89
CA LEU A 216 8.36 7.76 -7.28
C LEU A 216 9.52 7.94 -8.26
N PRO A 217 9.48 7.32 -9.46
CA PRO A 217 10.39 7.61 -10.56
C PRO A 217 10.44 9.11 -10.86
N ARG A 218 11.63 9.64 -11.17
CA ARG A 218 11.80 11.10 -11.38
C ARG A 218 10.84 11.67 -12.41
N ARG A 219 10.63 10.95 -13.53
CA ARG A 219 9.68 11.35 -14.59
C ARG A 219 8.25 11.45 -14.10
N ALA A 220 7.84 10.55 -13.19
CA ALA A 220 6.49 10.44 -12.66
C ALA A 220 6.13 11.55 -11.66
N ARG A 221 7.12 12.18 -11.02
CA ARG A 221 6.91 13.21 -9.97
C ARG A 221 6.21 14.48 -10.47
N ARG A 222 6.16 14.71 -11.79
CA ARG A 222 5.46 15.86 -12.39
C ARG A 222 3.99 15.61 -12.67
N GLN A 223 3.53 14.37 -12.50
CA GLN A 223 2.16 13.91 -12.79
C GLN A 223 1.46 13.40 -11.53
N VAL A 224 1.77 13.97 -10.36
CA VAL A 224 1.25 13.49 -9.09
C VAL A 224 0.01 14.27 -8.66
N LEU A 225 -1.01 13.54 -8.25
CA LEU A 225 -2.19 14.05 -7.57
C LEU A 225 -2.21 13.55 -6.14
N ILE A 226 -1.93 14.42 -5.17
CA ILE A 226 -2.07 14.10 -3.74
C ILE A 226 -3.53 14.15 -3.35
N ARG A 227 -4.04 13.05 -2.75
CA ARG A 227 -5.39 13.00 -2.19
C ARG A 227 -5.32 12.64 -0.70
N THR A 228 -6.09 13.38 0.12
CA THR A 228 -6.26 13.09 1.55
C THR A 228 -7.71 13.20 1.95
N ASP A 229 -8.05 12.68 3.12
CA ASP A 229 -9.28 13.04 3.82
C ASP A 229 -9.17 14.45 4.44
N SER A 230 -10.12 14.81 5.30
CA SER A 230 -10.12 16.09 6.00
C SER A 230 -8.96 16.25 7.00
N GLY A 231 -8.27 15.18 7.37
CA GLY A 231 -7.05 15.25 8.19
C GLY A 231 -5.93 16.04 7.52
N GLY A 232 -5.83 16.00 6.19
CA GLY A 232 -4.89 16.83 5.42
C GLY A 232 -5.36 18.27 5.15
N GLY A 233 -6.58 18.63 5.53
CA GLY A 233 -7.19 19.93 5.25
C GLY A 233 -6.65 21.07 6.14
N THR A 234 -5.34 21.30 6.16
CA THR A 234 -4.69 22.36 6.93
C THR A 234 -4.06 23.40 6.02
N HIS A 235 -4.00 24.65 6.49
CA HIS A 235 -3.40 25.76 5.74
C HIS A 235 -1.96 25.45 5.35
N GLU A 236 -1.15 24.97 6.28
CA GLU A 236 0.27 24.70 6.07
C GLU A 236 0.50 23.57 5.06
N PHE A 237 -0.31 22.51 5.10
CA PHE A 237 -0.15 21.40 4.15
C PHE A 237 -0.58 21.81 2.74
N LEU A 238 -1.71 22.52 2.59
CA LEU A 238 -2.15 23.01 1.29
C LEU A 238 -1.20 24.07 0.73
N ALA A 239 -0.67 24.97 1.54
CA ALA A 239 0.37 25.93 1.14
C ALA A 239 1.64 25.20 0.67
N TRP A 240 2.03 24.13 1.36
CA TRP A 240 3.16 23.30 0.95
C TRP A 240 2.88 22.58 -0.39
N LEU A 241 1.69 22.04 -0.62
CA LEU A 241 1.31 21.40 -1.88
C LEU A 241 1.31 22.39 -3.05
N ALA A 242 0.83 23.61 -2.82
CA ALA A 242 0.73 24.68 -3.81
C ALA A 242 2.01 25.49 -4.00
N SER A 243 3.09 25.20 -3.22
CA SER A 243 4.35 25.97 -3.28
C SER A 243 4.91 26.04 -4.69
N PRO A 244 5.43 27.22 -5.12
CA PRO A 244 6.03 27.40 -6.43
C PRO A 244 7.13 26.36 -6.73
N GLY A 245 7.14 25.83 -7.94
CA GLY A 245 8.13 24.84 -8.39
C GLY A 245 7.78 23.36 -8.08
N ARG A 246 6.81 23.05 -7.22
CA ARG A 246 6.44 21.66 -6.92
C ARG A 246 5.65 20.96 -8.01
N ARG A 247 4.85 21.68 -8.78
CA ARG A 247 4.00 21.12 -9.87
C ARG A 247 3.13 19.95 -9.42
N LEU A 248 2.62 19.99 -8.18
CA LEU A 248 1.73 18.96 -7.65
C LEU A 248 0.27 19.36 -7.89
N HIS A 249 -0.55 18.37 -8.23
CA HIS A 249 -1.99 18.48 -8.15
C HIS A 249 -2.43 17.98 -6.78
N TYR A 250 -3.53 18.52 -6.25
CA TYR A 250 -4.09 18.06 -4.99
C TYR A 250 -5.61 18.03 -5.00
N SER A 251 -6.17 17.17 -4.17
CA SER A 251 -7.59 17.05 -3.88
C SER A 251 -7.73 16.59 -2.42
N VAL A 252 -7.96 17.53 -1.53
CA VAL A 252 -7.86 17.39 -0.08
C VAL A 252 -9.23 17.58 0.55
N GLY A 253 -9.70 16.62 1.32
CA GLY A 253 -10.95 16.74 2.07
C GLY A 253 -10.91 17.94 3.03
N MET A 254 -12.04 18.60 3.22
CA MET A 254 -12.21 19.73 4.15
C MET A 254 -13.23 19.35 5.22
N THR A 255 -12.96 19.78 6.45
CA THR A 255 -13.97 19.73 7.49
C THR A 255 -15.02 20.80 7.22
N LEU A 256 -16.29 20.45 7.28
CA LEU A 256 -17.39 21.40 7.12
C LEU A 256 -17.41 22.33 8.33
N THR A 257 -17.09 23.60 8.10
CA THR A 257 -17.21 24.70 9.07
C THR A 257 -18.63 25.28 9.05
N GLU A 258 -18.99 26.09 10.05
CA GLU A 258 -20.26 26.81 10.08
C GLU A 258 -20.41 27.71 8.86
N GLU A 259 -19.36 28.47 8.49
CA GLU A 259 -19.32 29.29 7.28
C GLU A 259 -19.61 28.47 6.01
N MET A 260 -19.01 27.28 5.88
CA MET A 260 -19.31 26.39 4.75
C MET A 260 -20.75 25.90 4.78
N GLN A 261 -21.32 25.62 5.93
CA GLN A 261 -22.73 25.20 6.05
C GLN A 261 -23.68 26.35 5.66
N GLU A 262 -23.41 27.57 6.08
CA GLU A 262 -24.17 28.76 5.66
C GLU A 262 -24.07 28.97 4.14
N ALA A 263 -22.87 28.89 3.57
CA ALA A 263 -22.65 28.98 2.14
C ALA A 263 -23.42 27.90 1.36
N ILE A 264 -23.45 26.65 1.86
CA ILE A 264 -24.21 25.54 1.27
C ILE A 264 -25.70 25.82 1.27
N LEU A 265 -26.23 26.38 2.37
CA LEU A 265 -27.67 26.72 2.50
C LEU A 265 -28.08 27.89 1.61
N ALA A 266 -27.15 28.79 1.33
CA ALA A 266 -27.37 29.95 0.43
C ALA A 266 -27.33 29.55 -1.07
N LEU A 267 -26.86 28.36 -1.42
CA LEU A 267 -26.79 27.92 -2.83
C LEU A 267 -28.19 27.69 -3.41
N PRO A 268 -28.57 28.37 -4.51
CA PRO A 268 -29.82 28.09 -5.18
C PRO A 268 -29.81 26.71 -5.89
N ASP A 269 -30.96 26.04 -5.98
CA ASP A 269 -31.07 24.69 -6.56
C ASP A 269 -30.47 24.57 -7.98
N ARG A 270 -30.52 25.61 -8.77
CA ARG A 270 -30.01 25.62 -10.15
C ARG A 270 -28.49 25.44 -10.30
N VAL A 271 -27.69 25.63 -9.23
CA VAL A 271 -26.25 25.48 -9.31
C VAL A 271 -25.77 24.06 -8.95
N TRP A 272 -26.67 23.20 -8.52
CA TRP A 272 -26.36 21.83 -8.20
C TRP A 272 -26.34 20.97 -9.46
N GLU A 273 -25.15 20.53 -9.89
CA GLU A 273 -24.95 19.62 -11.01
C GLU A 273 -25.05 18.17 -10.53
N PRO A 274 -25.57 17.21 -11.35
CA PRO A 274 -25.56 15.80 -11.00
C PRO A 274 -24.14 15.29 -10.78
N ALA A 275 -23.91 14.54 -9.68
CA ALA A 275 -22.66 13.83 -9.45
C ALA A 275 -22.57 12.55 -10.30
N TYR A 276 -21.37 12.01 -10.49
CA TYR A 276 -21.15 10.76 -11.23
C TYR A 276 -21.00 9.56 -10.28
N ASP A 277 -21.37 8.38 -10.74
CA ASP A 277 -21.07 7.11 -10.12
C ASP A 277 -19.60 6.67 -10.38
N ALA A 278 -19.23 5.47 -9.96
CA ALA A 278 -17.86 4.96 -10.16
C ALA A 278 -17.52 4.72 -11.64
N GLY A 279 -18.53 4.51 -12.49
CA GLY A 279 -18.43 4.30 -13.94
C GLY A 279 -18.47 5.59 -14.76
N GLY A 280 -18.67 6.75 -14.11
CA GLY A 280 -18.78 8.04 -14.80
C GLY A 280 -20.19 8.35 -15.32
N GLN A 281 -21.21 7.58 -14.92
CA GLN A 281 -22.61 7.86 -15.23
C GLN A 281 -23.24 8.71 -14.13
N VAL A 282 -24.35 9.39 -14.42
CA VAL A 282 -25.09 10.18 -13.43
C VAL A 282 -25.47 9.30 -12.23
N ARG A 283 -25.12 9.75 -11.03
CA ARG A 283 -25.47 9.08 -9.77
C ARG A 283 -26.78 9.61 -9.20
N PRO A 284 -27.85 8.81 -9.17
CA PRO A 284 -29.10 9.24 -8.58
C PRO A 284 -28.95 9.63 -7.11
N GLY A 285 -29.55 10.76 -6.72
CA GLY A 285 -29.53 11.24 -5.34
C GLY A 285 -28.21 11.86 -4.88
N ALA A 286 -27.33 12.26 -5.81
CA ALA A 286 -26.10 12.95 -5.50
C ALA A 286 -25.84 14.10 -6.46
N TRP A 287 -25.37 15.23 -5.93
CA TRP A 287 -25.09 16.46 -6.68
C TRP A 287 -23.79 17.09 -6.19
N VAL A 288 -23.25 17.97 -6.99
CA VAL A 288 -22.03 18.74 -6.72
C VAL A 288 -22.27 20.21 -6.99
N ALA A 289 -21.60 21.06 -6.22
CA ALA A 289 -21.58 22.51 -6.43
C ALA A 289 -20.24 23.08 -6.02
N GLU A 290 -19.95 24.31 -6.42
CA GLU A 290 -18.74 25.05 -6.05
C GLU A 290 -19.03 26.12 -5.00
N LEU A 291 -18.21 26.16 -3.94
CA LEU A 291 -18.30 27.13 -2.86
C LEU A 291 -17.25 28.26 -2.94
N THR A 292 -16.31 28.18 -3.87
CA THR A 292 -15.10 29.04 -3.93
C THR A 292 -15.43 30.52 -3.81
N GLY A 293 -16.46 31.00 -4.50
CA GLY A 293 -16.86 32.43 -4.49
C GLY A 293 -17.68 32.87 -3.27
N LEU A 294 -18.01 31.95 -2.38
CA LEU A 294 -18.86 32.18 -1.19
C LEU A 294 -18.08 32.11 0.14
N LEU A 295 -16.80 31.74 0.07
CA LEU A 295 -15.95 31.54 1.25
C LEU A 295 -14.81 32.54 1.27
N ASP A 296 -14.41 32.98 2.46
CA ASP A 296 -13.15 33.69 2.60
C ASP A 296 -11.96 32.73 2.47
N LEU A 297 -11.30 32.76 1.33
CA LEU A 297 -10.11 31.97 1.04
C LEU A 297 -8.82 32.79 1.09
N GLY A 298 -8.82 33.97 1.72
CA GLY A 298 -7.65 34.85 1.80
C GLY A 298 -6.41 34.23 2.44
N GLY A 299 -6.59 33.30 3.39
CA GLY A 299 -5.51 32.54 4.03
C GLY A 299 -5.12 31.24 3.32
N TRP A 300 -5.73 30.90 2.18
CA TRP A 300 -5.51 29.67 1.43
C TRP A 300 -4.71 29.90 0.15
N PRO A 301 -4.17 28.84 -0.46
CA PRO A 301 -3.42 28.98 -1.71
C PRO A 301 -4.20 29.66 -2.82
N ALA A 302 -3.56 30.60 -3.53
CA ALA A 302 -4.19 31.33 -4.61
C ALA A 302 -4.71 30.38 -5.71
N GLY A 303 -5.98 30.59 -6.12
CA GLY A 303 -6.67 29.78 -7.12
C GLY A 303 -7.10 28.40 -6.61
N MET A 304 -7.09 28.17 -5.30
CA MET A 304 -7.74 27.02 -4.69
C MET A 304 -9.25 27.07 -4.94
N ARG A 305 -9.82 25.94 -5.28
CA ARG A 305 -11.27 25.78 -5.41
C ARG A 305 -11.78 24.89 -4.28
N VAL A 306 -12.98 25.21 -3.78
CA VAL A 306 -13.70 24.37 -2.80
C VAL A 306 -14.97 23.85 -3.45
N ILE A 307 -15.10 22.53 -3.52
CA ILE A 307 -16.22 21.82 -4.13
C ILE A 307 -16.93 21.02 -3.06
N VAL A 308 -18.26 21.06 -3.07
CA VAL A 308 -19.12 20.33 -2.14
C VAL A 308 -19.95 19.29 -2.90
N ARG A 309 -20.08 18.10 -2.31
CA ARG A 309 -21.02 17.06 -2.71
C ARG A 309 -22.17 17.02 -1.72
N LYS A 310 -23.38 17.00 -2.25
CA LYS A 310 -24.65 16.74 -1.56
C LYS A 310 -25.13 15.35 -1.97
N GLU A 311 -25.44 14.46 -1.04
CA GLU A 311 -25.97 13.14 -1.37
C GLU A 311 -27.03 12.70 -0.37
N ARG A 312 -28.00 11.93 -0.84
CA ARG A 312 -28.93 11.21 0.05
C ARG A 312 -28.15 10.12 0.77
N PRO A 313 -28.19 10.05 2.13
CA PRO A 313 -27.59 8.96 2.86
C PRO A 313 -28.13 7.62 2.38
N HIS A 314 -27.28 6.60 2.39
CA HIS A 314 -27.72 5.23 2.08
C HIS A 314 -28.87 4.81 3.02
N PRO A 315 -29.91 4.09 2.56
CA PRO A 315 -30.94 3.53 3.43
C PRO A 315 -30.31 2.76 4.60
N GLY A 316 -30.69 3.11 5.83
CA GLY A 316 -30.10 2.56 7.06
C GLY A 316 -28.82 3.24 7.54
N ALA A 317 -28.32 4.26 6.85
CA ALA A 317 -27.20 5.05 7.35
C ALA A 317 -27.60 5.88 8.58
N GLN A 318 -26.75 5.86 9.60
CA GLN A 318 -26.93 6.70 10.77
C GLN A 318 -26.78 8.18 10.40
N LEU A 319 -27.77 9.01 10.75
CA LEU A 319 -27.71 10.46 10.55
C LEU A 319 -26.58 11.05 11.38
N ARG A 320 -25.89 12.05 10.83
CA ARG A 320 -24.82 12.82 11.50
C ARG A 320 -25.31 14.24 11.77
N PHE A 321 -24.71 14.90 12.75
CA PHE A 321 -25.00 16.32 13.04
C PHE A 321 -24.73 17.26 11.85
N THR A 322 -23.88 16.82 10.93
CA THR A 322 -23.55 17.54 9.68
C THR A 322 -24.50 17.25 8.53
N ASP A 323 -25.50 16.37 8.73
CA ASP A 323 -26.51 16.09 7.69
C ASP A 323 -27.58 17.20 7.78
N ILE A 324 -27.82 17.90 6.67
CA ILE A 324 -28.73 19.05 6.58
C ILE A 324 -29.88 18.70 5.63
N ASN A 325 -31.11 18.89 6.05
CA ASN A 325 -32.31 18.66 5.25
C ASN A 325 -32.34 17.26 4.61
N GLY A 326 -31.95 16.22 5.35
CA GLY A 326 -31.94 14.84 4.88
C GLY A 326 -30.81 14.51 3.89
N HIS A 327 -29.84 15.38 3.72
CA HIS A 327 -28.69 15.18 2.85
C HIS A 327 -27.38 15.23 3.64
N ARG A 328 -26.43 14.41 3.21
CA ARG A 328 -25.05 14.40 3.68
C ARG A 328 -24.19 15.28 2.77
N PHE A 329 -23.38 16.12 3.39
CA PHE A 329 -22.46 16.99 2.67
C PHE A 329 -21.01 16.56 2.95
N THR A 330 -20.17 16.67 1.91
CA THR A 330 -18.71 16.50 2.01
C THR A 330 -18.06 17.54 1.11
N ALA A 331 -17.06 18.24 1.64
CA ALA A 331 -16.32 19.25 0.90
C ALA A 331 -14.86 18.82 0.68
N PHE A 332 -14.26 19.28 -0.40
CA PHE A 332 -12.85 19.13 -0.67
C PHE A 332 -12.27 20.34 -1.40
N ALA A 333 -10.99 20.60 -1.15
CA ALA A 333 -10.21 21.63 -1.83
C ALA A 333 -9.39 21.03 -2.96
N THR A 334 -9.24 21.77 -4.06
CA THR A 334 -8.37 21.38 -5.18
C THR A 334 -7.69 22.58 -5.82
N GLY A 335 -6.41 22.40 -6.26
CA GLY A 335 -5.69 23.36 -7.06
C GLY A 335 -5.94 23.22 -8.57
N THR A 336 -6.84 22.32 -8.99
CA THR A 336 -7.17 22.12 -10.41
C THR A 336 -8.11 23.22 -10.89
N ARG A 337 -7.58 24.13 -11.69
CA ARG A 337 -8.30 25.35 -12.14
C ARG A 337 -9.45 25.08 -13.10
N ARG A 338 -9.39 24.00 -13.89
CA ARG A 338 -10.38 23.65 -14.93
C ARG A 338 -10.92 22.24 -14.69
N GLY A 339 -12.03 21.90 -15.31
CA GLY A 339 -12.69 20.60 -15.24
C GLY A 339 -14.12 20.72 -14.70
N GLN A 340 -14.96 19.78 -15.10
CA GLN A 340 -16.34 19.68 -14.61
C GLN A 340 -16.35 19.30 -13.13
N LEU A 341 -17.28 19.84 -12.36
CA LEU A 341 -17.37 19.59 -10.91
C LEU A 341 -17.57 18.12 -10.61
N ALA A 342 -18.40 17.43 -11.39
CA ALA A 342 -18.68 16.02 -11.22
C ALA A 342 -17.44 15.13 -11.45
N ASP A 343 -16.56 15.48 -12.41
CA ASP A 343 -15.29 14.77 -12.64
C ASP A 343 -14.30 14.99 -11.50
N LEU A 344 -14.20 16.22 -11.00
CA LEU A 344 -13.33 16.56 -9.89
C LEU A 344 -13.77 15.86 -8.60
N GLU A 345 -15.10 15.78 -8.37
CA GLU A 345 -15.67 15.02 -7.25
C GLU A 345 -15.40 13.53 -7.39
N LEU A 346 -15.69 12.94 -8.54
CA LEU A 346 -15.43 11.52 -8.77
C LEU A 346 -13.94 11.19 -8.57
N ARG A 347 -13.05 12.05 -9.06
CA ARG A 347 -11.61 11.93 -8.87
C ARG A 347 -11.23 11.97 -7.37
N HIS A 348 -11.83 12.88 -6.60
CA HIS A 348 -11.64 12.95 -5.16
C HIS A 348 -12.19 11.71 -4.46
N ARG A 349 -13.44 11.33 -4.74
CA ARG A 349 -14.13 10.20 -4.10
C ARG A 349 -13.43 8.85 -4.33
N ARG A 350 -12.73 8.68 -5.47
CA ARG A 350 -11.89 7.50 -5.73
C ARG A 350 -10.76 7.33 -4.71
N ARG A 351 -10.51 8.32 -3.83
CA ARG A 351 -9.64 8.19 -2.64
C ARG A 351 -10.08 7.05 -1.72
N ALA A 352 -11.36 6.69 -1.70
CA ALA A 352 -11.85 5.58 -0.89
C ALA A 352 -11.09 4.25 -1.15
N ARG A 353 -10.42 4.11 -2.30
CA ARG A 353 -9.53 2.98 -2.56
C ARG A 353 -8.34 2.90 -1.60
N CYS A 354 -7.98 4.00 -0.92
CA CYS A 354 -6.94 4.00 0.11
C CYS A 354 -7.29 3.05 1.26
N GLU A 355 -8.57 2.94 1.62
CA GLU A 355 -9.04 2.02 2.65
C GLU A 355 -8.73 0.55 2.29
N ASP A 356 -8.87 0.19 1.01
CA ASP A 356 -8.49 -1.14 0.50
C ASP A 356 -6.98 -1.34 0.59
N ARG A 357 -6.16 -0.30 0.30
CA ARG A 357 -4.70 -0.37 0.42
C ARG A 357 -4.25 -0.52 1.87
N ILE A 358 -4.88 0.20 2.79
CA ILE A 358 -4.66 0.05 4.23
C ILE A 358 -5.03 -1.36 4.69
N ARG A 359 -6.19 -1.89 4.25
CA ARG A 359 -6.60 -3.26 4.55
C ARG A 359 -5.58 -4.27 4.03
N ASN A 360 -5.10 -4.10 2.80
CA ASN A 360 -4.07 -4.95 2.21
C ASN A 360 -2.74 -4.87 2.97
N ALA A 361 -2.31 -3.68 3.40
CA ALA A 361 -1.13 -3.51 4.23
C ALA A 361 -1.29 -4.20 5.60
N LYS A 362 -2.49 -4.08 6.23
CA LYS A 362 -2.82 -4.81 7.46
C LYS A 362 -2.78 -6.32 7.27
N ASP A 363 -3.24 -6.81 6.13
CA ASP A 363 -3.17 -8.23 5.78
C ASP A 363 -1.74 -8.69 5.41
N THR A 364 -0.79 -7.74 5.30
CA THR A 364 0.62 -7.99 4.95
C THR A 364 1.55 -7.53 6.09
N GLY A 365 1.12 -7.67 7.35
CA GLY A 365 1.93 -7.45 8.53
C GLY A 365 1.73 -6.11 9.26
N LEU A 366 0.97 -5.13 8.73
CA LEU A 366 0.71 -3.86 9.43
C LEU A 366 -0.28 -4.02 10.59
N ARG A 367 -1.04 -5.10 10.65
CA ARG A 367 -1.98 -5.37 11.75
C ARG A 367 -1.29 -5.58 13.08
N ASN A 368 -0.09 -6.15 13.03
CA ASN A 368 0.75 -6.39 14.18
C ASN A 368 2.07 -5.61 14.03
N LEU A 369 2.46 -4.87 15.08
CA LEU A 369 3.79 -4.29 15.21
C LEU A 369 4.52 -5.12 16.28
N PRO A 370 5.28 -6.16 15.85
CA PRO A 370 5.68 -7.25 16.76
C PRO A 370 6.82 -6.90 17.72
N LEU A 371 7.47 -5.75 17.53
CA LEU A 371 8.69 -5.39 18.24
C LEU A 371 8.40 -4.45 19.41
N GLN A 372 9.35 -4.35 20.37
CA GLN A 372 9.19 -3.51 21.55
C GLN A 372 9.56 -2.05 21.26
N GLY A 373 10.68 -1.81 20.57
CA GLY A 373 11.20 -0.47 20.29
C GLY A 373 10.43 0.23 19.15
N PHE A 374 10.27 1.53 19.28
CA PHE A 374 9.58 2.34 18.27
C PHE A 374 10.32 2.33 16.92
N ASP A 375 11.63 2.53 16.93
CA ASP A 375 12.44 2.53 15.69
C ASP A 375 12.50 1.14 15.05
N GLN A 376 12.44 0.07 15.84
CA GLN A 376 12.30 -1.29 15.33
C GLN A 376 10.95 -1.47 14.60
N ASN A 377 9.86 -0.96 15.18
CA ASN A 377 8.54 -1.00 14.55
C ASN A 377 8.43 -0.04 13.35
N GLN A 378 9.19 1.07 13.30
CA GLN A 378 9.30 1.87 12.09
C GLN A 378 10.00 1.10 10.97
N LEU A 379 11.05 0.31 11.26
CA LEU A 379 11.64 -0.61 10.28
C LEU A 379 10.66 -1.70 9.84
N TRP A 380 9.84 -2.21 10.76
CA TRP A 380 8.77 -3.15 10.41
C TRP A 380 7.76 -2.53 9.43
N CYS A 381 7.39 -1.28 9.59
CA CYS A 381 6.56 -0.55 8.63
C CYS A 381 7.22 -0.47 7.24
N GLU A 382 8.55 -0.31 7.16
CA GLU A 382 9.27 -0.37 5.87
C GLU A 382 9.25 -1.79 5.26
N LEU A 383 9.35 -2.85 6.08
CA LEU A 383 9.22 -4.24 5.60
C LEU A 383 7.81 -4.49 5.04
N VAL A 384 6.77 -4.03 5.73
CA VAL A 384 5.38 -4.10 5.25
C VAL A 384 5.21 -3.36 3.93
N ALA A 385 5.76 -2.15 3.82
CA ALA A 385 5.72 -1.39 2.58
C ALA A 385 6.41 -2.15 1.43
N MET A 386 7.61 -2.69 1.67
CA MET A 386 8.34 -3.51 0.68
C MET A 386 7.57 -4.77 0.27
N ALA A 387 6.91 -5.45 1.20
CA ALA A 387 6.11 -6.64 0.89
C ALA A 387 4.88 -6.31 0.02
N SER A 388 4.24 -5.17 0.31
CA SER A 388 3.14 -4.65 -0.50
C SER A 388 3.60 -4.26 -1.90
N GLU A 389 4.75 -3.59 -2.02
CA GLU A 389 5.37 -3.20 -3.29
C GLU A 389 5.79 -4.41 -4.13
N LEU A 390 6.50 -5.34 -3.52
CA LEU A 390 6.94 -6.56 -4.18
C LEU A 390 5.75 -7.33 -4.76
N THR A 391 4.65 -7.42 -4.00
CA THR A 391 3.41 -8.04 -4.45
C THR A 391 2.80 -7.26 -5.62
N ALA A 392 2.74 -5.94 -5.55
CA ALA A 392 2.21 -5.09 -6.63
C ALA A 392 3.08 -5.16 -7.90
N TRP A 393 4.40 -5.16 -7.77
CA TRP A 393 5.30 -5.32 -8.92
C TRP A 393 5.18 -6.72 -9.55
N MET A 394 5.09 -7.77 -8.74
CA MET A 394 4.82 -9.11 -9.22
C MET A 394 3.50 -9.15 -10.00
N GLN A 395 2.42 -8.56 -9.48
CA GLN A 395 1.13 -8.47 -10.16
C GLN A 395 1.24 -7.70 -11.48
N MET A 396 1.92 -6.56 -11.46
CA MET A 396 2.08 -5.68 -12.62
C MET A 396 2.92 -6.33 -13.74
N LEU A 397 3.98 -7.05 -13.39
CA LEU A 397 4.91 -7.66 -14.35
C LEU A 397 4.48 -9.05 -14.83
N ALA A 398 3.80 -9.82 -13.97
CA ALA A 398 3.55 -11.24 -14.22
C ALA A 398 2.09 -11.63 -14.44
N LEU A 399 1.13 -10.88 -13.86
CA LEU A 399 -0.28 -11.27 -13.88
C LEU A 399 -1.07 -10.51 -14.94
N GLU A 400 -2.17 -11.13 -15.39
CA GLU A 400 -3.10 -10.57 -16.38
C GLU A 400 -4.53 -10.63 -15.87
N GLY A 401 -5.41 -9.85 -16.53
CA GLY A 401 -6.83 -9.81 -16.22
C GLY A 401 -7.11 -9.47 -14.74
N PRO A 402 -8.16 -10.04 -14.15
CA PRO A 402 -8.57 -9.73 -12.79
C PRO A 402 -7.51 -10.03 -11.71
N ALA A 403 -6.55 -10.91 -11.98
CA ALA A 403 -5.49 -11.27 -11.04
C ALA A 403 -4.56 -10.10 -10.71
N ARG A 404 -4.46 -9.10 -11.58
CA ARG A 404 -3.71 -7.86 -11.33
C ARG A 404 -4.24 -7.04 -10.14
N ALA A 405 -5.50 -7.24 -9.77
CA ALA A 405 -6.15 -6.54 -8.66
C ALA A 405 -6.47 -7.47 -7.46
N TRP A 406 -5.99 -8.72 -7.46
CA TRP A 406 -6.26 -9.61 -6.33
C TRP A 406 -5.60 -9.12 -5.05
N GLU A 407 -6.39 -9.13 -3.98
CA GLU A 407 -5.91 -8.81 -2.63
C GLU A 407 -4.91 -9.87 -2.14
N PRO A 408 -4.04 -9.53 -1.16
CA PRO A 408 -3.03 -10.44 -0.62
C PRO A 408 -3.59 -11.80 -0.20
N LYS A 409 -4.74 -11.82 0.47
CA LYS A 409 -5.39 -13.09 0.88
C LYS A 409 -5.76 -13.97 -0.31
N ARG A 410 -6.24 -13.38 -1.40
CA ARG A 410 -6.59 -14.11 -2.61
C ARG A 410 -5.36 -14.62 -3.36
N LEU A 411 -4.28 -13.81 -3.40
CA LEU A 411 -2.99 -14.23 -3.97
C LEU A 411 -2.41 -15.42 -3.19
N ARG A 412 -2.43 -15.36 -1.85
CA ARG A 412 -1.99 -16.45 -0.99
C ARG A 412 -2.78 -17.72 -1.26
N LEU A 413 -4.11 -17.64 -1.23
CA LEU A 413 -4.99 -18.79 -1.43
C LEU A 413 -4.81 -19.42 -2.80
N ARG A 414 -4.67 -18.62 -3.86
CA ARG A 414 -4.75 -19.10 -5.23
C ARG A 414 -3.40 -19.37 -5.87
N LEU A 415 -2.40 -18.55 -5.57
CA LEU A 415 -1.07 -18.65 -6.20
C LEU A 415 0.00 -19.10 -5.22
N PHE A 416 0.16 -18.44 -4.07
CA PHE A 416 1.33 -18.69 -3.23
C PHE A 416 1.27 -20.05 -2.53
N SER A 417 0.09 -20.48 -2.04
CA SER A 417 -0.11 -21.76 -1.35
C SER A 417 -0.20 -22.97 -2.30
N ALA A 418 0.07 -22.79 -3.60
CA ALA A 418 0.15 -23.93 -4.50
C ALA A 418 1.18 -24.96 -4.01
N ALA A 419 0.76 -26.22 -3.90
CA ALA A 419 1.67 -27.30 -3.56
C ALA A 419 2.53 -27.68 -4.78
N GLY A 420 3.80 -27.98 -4.52
CA GLY A 420 4.73 -28.41 -5.54
C GLY A 420 5.70 -29.46 -5.05
N ARG A 421 6.42 -30.07 -5.97
CA ARG A 421 7.52 -30.99 -5.68
C ARG A 421 8.76 -30.59 -6.46
N LEU A 422 9.87 -30.44 -5.77
CA LEU A 422 11.18 -30.23 -6.40
C LEU A 422 11.74 -31.56 -6.84
N VAL A 423 12.12 -31.63 -8.10
CA VAL A 423 12.72 -32.80 -8.72
C VAL A 423 14.03 -32.41 -9.39
N ARG A 424 15.09 -33.10 -9.03
CA ARG A 424 16.42 -32.91 -9.63
C ARG A 424 16.67 -33.98 -10.69
N GLY A 425 17.08 -33.58 -11.88
CA GLY A 425 17.43 -34.48 -12.96
C GLY A 425 18.18 -33.74 -14.08
N GLY A 426 19.18 -34.39 -14.69
CA GLY A 426 19.96 -33.80 -15.78
C GLY A 426 20.57 -32.43 -15.47
N ARG A 427 21.14 -32.23 -14.26
CA ARG A 427 21.70 -30.96 -13.77
C ARG A 427 20.68 -29.80 -13.64
N ARG A 428 19.37 -30.10 -13.74
CA ARG A 428 18.29 -29.09 -13.61
C ARG A 428 17.45 -29.38 -12.38
N LEU A 429 17.07 -28.32 -11.67
CA LEU A 429 16.06 -28.34 -10.63
C LEU A 429 14.72 -27.95 -11.28
N ARG A 430 13.70 -28.78 -11.11
CA ARG A 430 12.36 -28.57 -11.66
C ARG A 430 11.35 -28.52 -10.53
N LEU A 431 10.56 -27.45 -10.45
CA LEU A 431 9.40 -27.35 -9.57
C LEU A 431 8.17 -27.87 -10.33
N ARG A 432 7.62 -29.00 -9.87
CA ARG A 432 6.40 -29.60 -10.43
C ARG A 432 5.24 -29.21 -9.53
N LEU A 433 4.30 -28.45 -10.07
CA LEU A 433 3.07 -28.07 -9.39
C LEU A 433 2.06 -29.21 -9.41
N SER A 434 1.09 -29.21 -8.48
CA SER A 434 -0.04 -30.14 -8.53
C SER A 434 -0.82 -29.93 -9.82
N ALA A 435 -1.01 -31.01 -10.58
CA ALA A 435 -1.73 -30.97 -11.84
C ALA A 435 -3.23 -30.62 -11.69
N THR A 436 -3.79 -30.85 -10.52
CA THR A 436 -5.19 -30.57 -10.19
C THR A 436 -5.40 -29.18 -9.57
N TRP A 437 -4.31 -28.40 -9.39
CA TRP A 437 -4.45 -27.05 -8.83
C TRP A 437 -5.09 -26.10 -9.85
N PRO A 438 -6.25 -25.50 -9.57
CA PRO A 438 -7.01 -24.75 -10.59
C PRO A 438 -6.23 -23.57 -11.21
N TRP A 439 -5.28 -22.99 -10.47
CA TRP A 439 -4.49 -21.83 -10.91
C TRP A 439 -3.05 -22.20 -11.33
N ALA A 440 -2.74 -23.50 -11.49
CA ALA A 440 -1.42 -23.95 -11.94
C ALA A 440 -1.02 -23.37 -13.32
N PRO A 441 -1.91 -23.31 -14.33
CA PRO A 441 -1.59 -22.69 -15.61
C PRO A 441 -1.24 -21.21 -15.47
N GLN A 442 -2.00 -20.46 -14.65
CA GLN A 442 -1.76 -19.04 -14.42
C GLN A 442 -0.42 -18.81 -13.69
N LEU A 443 -0.12 -19.63 -12.67
CA LEU A 443 1.13 -19.58 -11.93
C LEU A 443 2.32 -19.87 -12.86
N THR A 444 2.24 -20.89 -13.69
CA THR A 444 3.29 -21.25 -14.66
C THR A 444 3.53 -20.13 -15.68
N ALA A 445 2.46 -19.58 -16.26
CA ALA A 445 2.56 -18.48 -17.20
C ALA A 445 3.19 -17.22 -16.56
N ALA A 446 2.82 -16.92 -15.32
CA ALA A 446 3.37 -15.78 -14.57
C ALA A 446 4.87 -15.94 -14.29
N ILE A 447 5.32 -17.14 -13.89
CA ILE A 447 6.74 -17.43 -13.69
C ILE A 447 7.51 -17.31 -15.03
N THR A 448 6.96 -17.84 -16.12
CA THR A 448 7.57 -17.74 -17.45
C THR A 448 7.76 -16.29 -17.88
N ARG A 449 6.78 -15.41 -17.62
CA ARG A 449 6.92 -13.98 -17.91
C ARG A 449 8.04 -13.33 -17.09
N LEU A 450 8.14 -13.64 -15.79
CA LEU A 450 9.22 -13.09 -14.96
C LEU A 450 10.60 -13.60 -15.40
N HIS A 451 10.70 -14.87 -15.83
CA HIS A 451 11.96 -15.43 -16.36
C HIS A 451 12.42 -14.77 -17.67
N ALA A 452 11.50 -14.19 -18.44
CA ALA A 452 11.84 -13.47 -19.67
C ALA A 452 12.56 -12.13 -19.40
N TYR A 453 12.44 -11.56 -18.18
CA TYR A 453 13.15 -10.34 -17.83
C TYR A 453 14.58 -10.63 -17.37
N ALA A 454 15.52 -9.78 -17.80
CA ALA A 454 16.88 -9.82 -17.28
C ALA A 454 16.90 -9.47 -15.76
N PRO A 455 17.87 -9.99 -15.00
CA PRO A 455 18.06 -9.61 -13.61
C PRO A 455 18.28 -8.10 -13.45
N GLY A 456 17.69 -7.54 -12.39
CA GLY A 456 17.84 -6.13 -12.00
C GLY A 456 19.11 -5.87 -11.19
#